data_bd5d22f69c45be47c8d0db943ba940c4
#
_entry.id   bd5d22f69c45be47c8d0db943ba940c4
#
_cell.length_a   1.000
_cell.length_b   1.000
_cell.length_c   1.000
_cell.angle_alpha   90.00
_cell.angle_beta   90.00
_cell.angle_gamma   90.00
#
_symmetry.space_group_name_H-M   'P 1'
#
loop_
_entity.id
_entity.type
_entity.pdbx_description
1 polymer ?
#
loop_
_entity_poly.entity_id
_entity_poly.type
_entity_poly.pdbx_seq_one_letter_code
_entity_poly.pdbx_strand_id
1 'polypeptide(L)'
;MKHLRSFFAVLLAAAICAAVVLFSGCGASVQVQQLTIPGERGSIHATLTTPANAENMPAVVICHGFTGNRQLDGHAKPLAKTLAQHGIASIAIDFAGSGESEEPFTAYTPA
;
A
#
# COMPACT_ATOMS: atom_id res chain seq x y z
N MET A 1 7.86 -47.98 28.18
CA MET A 1 6.72 -47.57 27.30
C MET A 1 6.24 -46.15 27.57
N LYS A 2 6.26 -45.62 28.78
CA LYS A 2 5.81 -44.22 29.06
C LYS A 2 6.73 -43.17 28.40
N HIS A 3 8.06 -43.37 28.37
CA HIS A 3 9.01 -42.43 27.76
C HIS A 3 8.90 -42.36 26.21
N LEU A 4 8.56 -43.48 25.57
CA LEU A 4 8.42 -43.54 24.11
C LEU A 4 7.20 -42.76 23.65
N ARG A 5 6.08 -42.81 24.36
CA ARG A 5 4.87 -42.04 24.10
C ARG A 5 5.10 -40.52 24.26
N SER A 6 5.88 -40.13 25.29
CA SER A 6 6.28 -38.71 25.49
C SER A 6 7.15 -38.17 24.33
N PHE A 7 8.08 -39.01 23.85
CA PHE A 7 8.96 -38.63 22.72
C PHE A 7 8.16 -38.40 21.43
N PHE A 8 7.20 -39.29 21.13
CA PHE A 8 6.34 -39.13 19.98
C PHE A 8 5.42 -37.90 20.08
N ALA A 9 4.92 -37.58 21.28
CA ALA A 9 4.10 -36.39 21.50
C ALA A 9 4.90 -35.08 21.28
N VAL A 10 6.16 -35.03 21.73
CA VAL A 10 7.05 -33.86 21.54
C VAL A 10 7.43 -33.68 20.08
N LEU A 11 7.73 -34.78 19.37
CA LEU A 11 8.05 -34.73 17.94
C LEU A 11 6.84 -34.29 17.10
N LEU A 12 5.64 -34.76 17.45
CA LEU A 12 4.41 -34.34 16.76
C LEU A 12 4.08 -32.87 17.00
N ALA A 13 4.27 -32.37 18.22
CA ALA A 13 4.11 -30.95 18.55
C ALA A 13 5.09 -30.05 17.82
N ALA A 14 6.38 -30.47 17.72
CA ALA A 14 7.40 -29.77 16.97
C ALA A 14 7.11 -29.72 15.46
N ALA A 15 6.60 -30.81 14.88
CA ALA A 15 6.21 -30.87 13.47
C ALA A 15 5.01 -29.95 13.16
N ILE A 16 4.03 -29.85 14.07
CA ILE A 16 2.87 -28.96 13.93
C ILE A 16 3.32 -27.50 14.04
N CYS A 17 4.19 -27.16 14.98
CA CYS A 17 4.75 -25.81 15.08
C CYS A 17 5.54 -25.40 13.82
N ALA A 18 6.34 -26.30 13.25
CA ALA A 18 7.06 -26.04 12.00
C ALA A 18 6.11 -25.84 10.81
N ALA A 19 5.03 -26.60 10.73
CA ALA A 19 4.00 -26.43 9.69
C ALA A 19 3.25 -25.09 9.80
N VAL A 20 2.96 -24.63 11.02
CA VAL A 20 2.31 -23.33 11.26
C VAL A 20 3.20 -22.16 10.83
N VAL A 21 4.50 -22.24 11.02
CA VAL A 21 5.45 -21.20 10.57
C VAL A 21 5.56 -21.15 9.04
N LEU A 22 5.38 -22.27 8.35
CA LEU A 22 5.40 -22.31 6.87
C LEU A 22 4.09 -21.80 6.24
N PHE A 23 3.00 -21.73 7.00
CA PHE A 23 1.72 -21.15 6.59
C PHE A 23 1.55 -19.67 7.02
N SER A 24 2.55 -19.04 7.59
CA SER A 24 2.58 -17.58 7.77
C SER A 24 2.59 -16.96 6.37
N GLY A 25 1.39 -16.66 5.89
CA GLY A 25 1.10 -16.28 4.53
C GLY A 25 2.07 -15.20 4.05
N CYS A 26 2.67 -15.44 2.92
CA CYS A 26 3.36 -14.47 2.11
C CYS A 26 2.33 -13.45 1.59
N GLY A 27 1.78 -12.65 2.49
CA GLY A 27 1.11 -11.41 2.13
C GLY A 27 2.21 -10.52 1.57
N ALA A 28 2.18 -10.24 0.26
CA ALA A 28 3.12 -9.33 -0.35
C ALA A 28 3.19 -8.06 0.50
N SER A 29 4.34 -7.78 1.08
CA SER A 29 4.54 -6.58 1.89
C SER A 29 4.34 -5.36 0.99
N VAL A 30 3.65 -4.35 1.51
CA VAL A 30 3.29 -3.14 0.79
C VAL A 30 4.10 -1.99 1.37
N GLN A 31 4.70 -1.18 0.51
CA GLN A 31 5.38 0.05 0.91
C GLN A 31 4.48 1.24 0.61
N VAL A 32 4.43 2.18 1.55
CA VAL A 32 3.66 3.43 1.42
C VAL A 32 4.60 4.60 1.68
N GLN A 33 4.64 5.55 0.75
CA GLN A 33 5.47 6.75 0.82
C GLN A 33 4.61 7.99 0.59
N GLN A 34 4.77 9.00 1.45
CA GLN A 34 4.22 10.33 1.19
C GLN A 34 5.19 11.11 0.33
N LEU A 35 4.68 11.74 -0.72
CA LEU A 35 5.45 12.53 -1.66
C LEU A 35 4.99 13.98 -1.63
N THR A 36 5.96 14.87 -1.76
CA THR A 36 5.74 16.28 -2.05
C THR A 36 6.37 16.56 -3.40
N ILE A 37 5.56 16.87 -4.39
CA ILE A 37 5.96 17.08 -5.77
C ILE A 37 5.99 18.59 -6.01
N PRO A 38 7.16 19.19 -6.31
CA PRO A 38 7.24 20.61 -6.58
C PRO A 38 6.41 20.99 -7.80
N GLY A 39 5.55 21.98 -7.66
CA GLY A 39 4.80 22.63 -8.75
C GLY A 39 5.31 24.06 -8.97
N GLU A 40 4.75 24.77 -9.94
CA GLU A 40 5.15 26.13 -10.27
C GLU A 40 4.72 27.17 -9.22
N ARG A 41 3.64 26.93 -8.50
CA ARG A 41 3.00 27.85 -7.56
C ARG A 41 2.79 27.29 -6.17
N GLY A 42 3.42 26.17 -5.87
CA GLY A 42 3.29 25.42 -4.63
C GLY A 42 3.56 23.95 -4.88
N SER A 43 3.39 23.14 -3.85
CA SER A 43 3.62 21.69 -3.92
C SER A 43 2.31 20.94 -4.11
N ILE A 44 2.37 19.82 -4.83
CA ILE A 44 1.32 18.82 -4.88
C ILE A 44 1.68 17.66 -3.95
N HIS A 45 0.76 17.27 -3.10
CA HIS A 45 0.92 16.15 -2.18
C HIS A 45 0.34 14.87 -2.77
N ALA A 46 1.07 13.76 -2.59
CA ALA A 46 0.68 12.45 -3.10
C ALA A 46 1.04 11.33 -2.13
N THR A 47 0.33 10.21 -2.26
CA THR A 47 0.64 8.97 -1.57
C THR A 47 0.97 7.90 -2.61
N LEU A 48 2.22 7.45 -2.62
CA LEU A 48 2.69 6.34 -3.44
C LEU A 48 2.57 5.04 -2.65
N THR A 49 1.95 4.05 -3.25
CA THR A 49 1.84 2.69 -2.68
C THR A 49 2.39 1.69 -3.68
N THR A 50 3.36 0.90 -3.27
CA THR A 50 4.04 -0.08 -4.12
C THR A 50 4.07 -1.46 -3.49
N PRO A 51 4.09 -2.53 -4.30
CA PRO A 51 4.53 -3.84 -3.82
C PRO A 51 5.97 -3.74 -3.32
N ALA A 52 6.29 -4.43 -2.22
CA ALA A 52 7.68 -4.52 -1.79
C ALA A 52 8.50 -5.37 -2.76
N ASN A 53 9.74 -4.95 -3.01
CA ASN A 53 10.72 -5.68 -3.81
C ASN A 53 10.29 -5.98 -5.26
N ALA A 54 9.35 -5.21 -5.82
CA ALA A 54 8.96 -5.33 -7.23
C ALA A 54 9.65 -4.26 -8.08
N GLU A 55 10.13 -4.65 -9.25
CA GLU A 55 10.70 -3.78 -10.27
C GLU A 55 9.86 -3.85 -11.54
N ASN A 56 9.85 -2.76 -12.32
CA ASN A 56 9.15 -2.69 -13.62
C ASN A 56 7.66 -3.05 -13.53
N MET A 57 6.99 -2.61 -12.47
CA MET A 57 5.58 -2.88 -12.23
C MET A 57 4.67 -1.89 -12.97
N PRO A 58 3.47 -2.31 -13.38
CA PRO A 58 2.45 -1.38 -13.85
C PRO A 58 2.03 -0.41 -12.74
N ALA A 59 1.61 0.78 -13.12
CA ALA A 59 1.19 1.81 -12.16
C ALA A 59 -0.16 2.42 -12.53
N VAL A 60 -0.92 2.82 -11.51
CA VAL A 60 -2.22 3.49 -11.62
C VAL A 60 -2.17 4.82 -10.89
N VAL A 61 -2.71 5.87 -11.49
CA VAL A 61 -2.95 7.15 -10.82
C VAL A 61 -4.38 7.15 -10.29
N ILE A 62 -4.52 7.43 -9.00
CA ILE A 62 -5.81 7.55 -8.32
C ILE A 62 -6.14 9.03 -8.16
N CYS A 63 -7.18 9.47 -8.85
CA CYS A 63 -7.64 10.86 -8.88
C CYS A 63 -8.95 11.01 -8.14
N HIS A 64 -9.06 12.04 -7.28
CA HIS A 64 -10.32 12.38 -6.62
C HIS A 64 -11.20 13.28 -7.51
N GLY A 65 -12.50 13.34 -7.18
CA GLY A 65 -13.44 14.26 -7.80
C GLY A 65 -13.34 15.70 -7.25
N PHE A 66 -14.15 16.60 -7.80
CA PHE A 66 -14.25 17.98 -7.34
C PHE A 66 -14.56 18.03 -5.83
N THR A 67 -13.92 18.92 -5.11
CA THR A 67 -13.97 19.06 -3.64
C THR A 67 -13.44 17.88 -2.82
N GLY A 68 -12.89 16.85 -3.46
CA GLY A 68 -12.28 15.70 -2.79
C GLY A 68 -10.81 15.91 -2.41
N ASN A 69 -10.19 14.83 -2.02
CA ASN A 69 -8.75 14.74 -1.74
C ASN A 69 -8.24 13.31 -2.03
N ARG A 70 -6.92 13.10 -1.98
CA ARG A 70 -6.28 11.80 -2.26
C ARG A 70 -6.72 10.64 -1.39
N GLN A 71 -7.44 10.88 -0.30
CA GLN A 71 -7.92 9.84 0.59
C GLN A 71 -9.23 9.18 0.09
N LEU A 72 -9.97 9.85 -0.82
CA LEU A 72 -11.25 9.36 -1.38
C LEU A 72 -12.22 8.90 -0.28
N ASP A 73 -12.44 9.72 0.73
CA ASP A 73 -13.29 9.39 1.89
C ASP A 73 -12.88 8.06 2.58
N GLY A 74 -11.58 7.75 2.58
CA GLY A 74 -11.03 6.54 3.16
C GLY A 74 -10.90 5.35 2.19
N HIS A 75 -11.39 5.45 0.96
CA HIS A 75 -11.38 4.35 -0.03
C HIS A 75 -10.02 4.19 -0.74
N ALA A 76 -9.19 5.24 -0.81
CA ALA A 76 -7.90 5.17 -1.52
C ALA A 76 -6.94 4.16 -0.91
N LYS A 77 -6.83 4.11 0.42
CA LYS A 77 -5.89 3.20 1.11
C LYS A 77 -6.19 1.71 0.88
N PRO A 78 -7.43 1.21 1.05
CA PRO A 78 -7.74 -0.19 0.77
C PRO A 78 -7.60 -0.51 -0.72
N LEU A 79 -7.97 0.38 -1.63
CA LEU A 79 -7.78 0.21 -3.07
C LEU A 79 -6.28 0.08 -3.41
N ALA A 80 -5.45 1.01 -2.96
CA ALA A 80 -4.01 1.00 -3.18
C ALA A 80 -3.34 -0.27 -2.62
N LYS A 81 -3.76 -0.71 -1.44
CA LYS A 81 -3.29 -1.97 -0.84
C LYS A 81 -3.65 -3.18 -1.72
N THR A 82 -4.88 -3.25 -2.20
CA THR A 82 -5.33 -4.33 -3.09
C THR A 82 -4.53 -4.34 -4.39
N LEU A 83 -4.32 -3.19 -5.02
CA LEU A 83 -3.49 -3.06 -6.22
C LEU A 83 -2.07 -3.57 -5.97
N ALA A 84 -1.44 -3.12 -4.89
CA ALA A 84 -0.08 -3.53 -4.53
C ALA A 84 0.03 -5.05 -4.26
N GLN A 85 -0.97 -5.67 -3.65
CA GLN A 85 -1.03 -7.12 -3.47
C GLN A 85 -1.10 -7.89 -4.80
N HIS A 86 -1.55 -7.24 -5.87
CA HIS A 86 -1.59 -7.78 -7.23
C HIS A 86 -0.41 -7.32 -8.11
N GLY A 87 0.63 -6.75 -7.51
CA GLY A 87 1.84 -6.34 -8.22
C GLY A 87 1.71 -5.00 -8.96
N ILE A 88 0.71 -4.18 -8.62
CA ILE A 88 0.42 -2.89 -9.27
C ILE A 88 0.74 -1.76 -8.31
N ALA A 89 1.61 -0.82 -8.71
CA ALA A 89 1.84 0.40 -7.97
C ALA A 89 0.65 1.36 -8.12
N SER A 90 0.45 2.24 -7.14
CA SER A 90 -0.54 3.30 -7.27
C SER A 90 -0.02 4.60 -6.65
N ILE A 91 -0.40 5.73 -7.25
CA ILE A 91 -0.16 7.05 -6.71
C ILE A 91 -1.49 7.79 -6.60
N ALA A 92 -1.88 8.16 -5.38
CA ALA A 92 -3.04 8.98 -5.11
C ALA A 92 -2.57 10.43 -4.91
N ILE A 93 -3.15 11.38 -5.64
CA ILE A 93 -2.73 12.78 -5.65
C ILE A 93 -3.82 13.69 -5.08
N ASP A 94 -3.39 14.78 -4.44
CA ASP A 94 -4.24 15.95 -4.18
C ASP A 94 -4.06 16.94 -5.35
N PHE A 95 -5.13 17.23 -6.07
CA PHE A 95 -5.08 18.28 -7.09
C PHE A 95 -4.83 19.66 -6.47
N ALA A 96 -4.42 20.63 -7.29
CA ALA A 96 -4.27 22.01 -6.89
C ALA A 96 -5.53 22.54 -6.17
N GLY A 97 -5.33 23.17 -5.02
CA GLY A 97 -6.40 23.67 -4.17
C GLY A 97 -7.20 22.61 -3.40
N SER A 98 -6.68 21.38 -3.33
CA SER A 98 -7.33 20.26 -2.65
C SER A 98 -6.40 19.60 -1.63
N GLY A 99 -6.98 19.02 -0.57
CA GLY A 99 -6.25 18.25 0.42
C GLY A 99 -5.11 19.05 1.06
N GLU A 100 -3.89 18.54 0.98
CA GLU A 100 -2.68 19.16 1.52
C GLU A 100 -1.86 19.88 0.43
N SER A 101 -2.31 19.88 -0.85
CA SER A 101 -1.60 20.56 -1.93
C SER A 101 -1.62 22.08 -1.74
N GLU A 102 -0.46 22.70 -1.90
CA GLU A 102 -0.25 24.13 -1.68
C GLU A 102 -0.56 24.97 -2.93
N GLU A 103 -0.54 24.36 -4.13
CA GLU A 103 -0.94 25.05 -5.35
C GLU A 103 -2.38 25.52 -5.26
N PRO A 104 -2.67 26.78 -5.59
CA PRO A 104 -4.02 27.30 -5.54
C PRO A 104 -4.91 26.64 -6.61
N PHE A 105 -6.20 26.51 -6.34
CA PHE A 105 -7.18 25.98 -7.30
C PHE A 105 -7.14 26.70 -8.65
N THR A 106 -6.83 28.01 -8.63
CA THR A 106 -6.69 28.82 -9.85
C THR A 106 -5.47 28.46 -10.72
N ALA A 107 -4.57 27.62 -10.24
CA ALA A 107 -3.46 27.07 -11.03
C ALA A 107 -3.93 25.97 -12.00
N TYR A 108 -5.14 25.44 -11.79
CA TYR A 108 -5.75 24.45 -12.67
C TYR A 108 -6.30 25.15 -13.91
N THR A 109 -5.48 25.32 -14.91
CA THR A 109 -5.89 25.81 -16.24
C THR A 109 -5.85 24.64 -17.21
N PRO A 110 -6.98 24.30 -17.87
CA PRO A 110 -6.91 23.43 -19.04
C PRO A 110 -6.01 24.11 -20.09
N ALA A 111 -5.07 23.36 -20.64
CA ALA A 111 -4.23 23.82 -21.73
C ALA A 111 -5.07 23.98 -23.02
#